data_8a241e0948dd9df678a81e7d9785da2d
#
_entry.id   8a241e0948dd9df678a81e7d9785da2d
#
_cell.length_a   1.000
_cell.length_b   1.000
_cell.length_c   1.000
_cell.angle_alpha   90.00
_cell.angle_beta   90.00
_cell.angle_gamma   90.00
#
_symmetry.space_group_name_H-M   'P 1'
#
loop_
_entity.id
_entity.type
_entity.pdbx_description
1 polymer ?
#
loop_
_entity_poly.entity_id
_entity_poly.type
_entity_poly.pdbx_seq_one_letter_code
_entity_poly.pdbx_strand_id
1 'polypeptide(L)'
;MPIDDAPSPLPVAAVVVDSGLAHLDRPFEYAVPPELDAAAQPGVRVRVRFAGRDLDGFVVAPGGKAELPGRLTPIRRVVGPEPVLTPQIHALTRAVADRYGGVLGDVLRLAIPKRHATAERALPLDPPVPSPTEPSRTEKPTRAEAGPWAAYPAGEAFLRRVAA
;
A
#
# COMPACT_ATOMS: atom_id res chain seq x y z
N MET A 1 8.41 -39.95 27.58
CA MET A 1 7.42 -38.95 27.15
C MET A 1 8.06 -38.08 26.11
N PRO A 2 7.88 -38.23 24.79
CA PRO A 2 8.44 -37.31 23.81
C PRO A 2 7.59 -36.04 23.82
N ILE A 3 8.20 -34.95 24.13
CA ILE A 3 7.64 -33.64 23.90
C ILE A 3 7.69 -33.44 22.38
N ASP A 4 6.52 -33.48 21.78
CA ASP A 4 6.34 -33.16 20.34
C ASP A 4 6.63 -31.69 20.16
N ASP A 5 7.91 -31.37 19.98
CA ASP A 5 8.39 -30.03 19.63
C ASP A 5 8.22 -29.82 18.11
N ALA A 6 7.00 -30.00 17.64
CA ALA A 6 6.64 -29.56 16.31
C ALA A 6 6.71 -28.03 16.31
N PRO A 7 7.56 -27.41 15.49
CA PRO A 7 7.65 -25.95 15.45
C PRO A 7 6.25 -25.40 15.15
N SER A 8 5.78 -24.51 16.03
CA SER A 8 4.53 -23.77 15.79
C SER A 8 4.54 -23.21 14.38
N PRO A 9 3.45 -23.36 13.62
CA PRO A 9 3.40 -22.83 12.27
C PRO A 9 3.70 -21.33 12.34
N LEU A 10 4.68 -20.91 11.53
CA LEU A 10 5.02 -19.49 11.43
C LEU A 10 3.78 -18.67 11.10
N PRO A 11 3.66 -17.43 11.64
CA PRO A 11 2.65 -16.49 11.19
C PRO A 11 2.70 -16.35 9.67
N VAL A 12 1.55 -16.11 9.06
CA VAL A 12 1.41 -15.96 7.61
C VAL A 12 1.01 -14.52 7.30
N ALA A 13 1.48 -13.97 6.20
CA ALA A 13 1.06 -12.68 5.69
C ALA A 13 0.62 -12.80 4.23
N ALA A 14 -0.49 -12.16 3.90
CA ALA A 14 -0.93 -11.99 2.53
C ALA A 14 -0.21 -10.78 1.91
N VAL A 15 0.49 -11.00 0.79
CA VAL A 15 1.33 -9.99 0.12
C VAL A 15 0.89 -9.80 -1.32
N VAL A 16 0.58 -8.58 -1.70
CA VAL A 16 0.46 -8.19 -3.12
C VAL A 16 1.86 -7.96 -3.67
N VAL A 17 2.25 -8.78 -4.65
CA VAL A 17 3.60 -8.75 -5.24
C VAL A 17 3.59 -7.90 -6.51
N ASP A 18 4.57 -7.02 -6.66
CA ASP A 18 4.77 -6.23 -7.88
C ASP A 18 5.36 -7.10 -9.01
N SER A 19 4.54 -8.00 -9.55
CA SER A 19 4.94 -8.95 -10.59
C SER A 19 4.81 -8.40 -12.02
N GLY A 20 3.93 -7.40 -12.24
CA GLY A 20 3.56 -6.89 -13.56
C GLY A 20 2.78 -7.89 -14.43
N LEU A 21 2.30 -9.00 -13.86
CA LEU A 21 1.62 -10.06 -14.60
C LEU A 21 0.13 -10.09 -14.23
N ALA A 22 -0.74 -9.81 -15.20
CA ALA A 22 -2.18 -9.66 -14.98
C ALA A 22 -2.84 -10.93 -14.41
N HIS A 23 -2.41 -12.12 -14.82
CA HIS A 23 -2.96 -13.38 -14.32
C HIS A 23 -2.54 -13.71 -12.86
N LEU A 24 -1.63 -12.91 -12.28
CA LEU A 24 -1.16 -13.02 -10.90
C LEU A 24 -1.63 -11.84 -10.03
N ASP A 25 -2.68 -11.15 -10.46
CA ASP A 25 -3.25 -9.99 -9.75
C ASP A 25 -4.09 -10.43 -8.54
N ARG A 26 -3.41 -11.04 -7.57
CA ARG A 26 -3.98 -11.49 -6.29
C ARG A 26 -2.90 -11.48 -5.20
N PRO A 27 -3.29 -11.41 -3.92
CA PRO A 27 -2.36 -11.64 -2.83
C PRO A 27 -1.81 -13.07 -2.82
N PHE A 28 -0.58 -13.21 -2.36
CA PHE A 28 0.10 -14.50 -2.14
C PHE A 28 0.49 -14.64 -0.67
N GLU A 29 0.42 -15.85 -0.16
CA GLU A 29 0.78 -16.16 1.22
C GLU A 29 2.29 -16.36 1.38
N TYR A 30 2.84 -15.73 2.41
CA TYR A 30 4.24 -15.87 2.81
C TYR A 30 4.34 -16.14 4.31
N ALA A 31 5.30 -16.97 4.70
CA ALA A 31 5.63 -17.14 6.11
C ALA A 31 6.30 -15.86 6.64
N VAL A 32 5.95 -15.46 7.85
CA VAL A 32 6.59 -14.34 8.53
C VAL A 32 7.64 -14.89 9.49
N PRO A 33 8.94 -14.65 9.25
CA PRO A 33 9.98 -15.04 10.19
C PRO A 33 9.78 -14.35 11.55
N PRO A 34 10.10 -15.01 12.69
CA PRO A 34 9.89 -14.43 14.02
C PRO A 34 10.55 -13.07 14.20
N GLU A 35 11.70 -12.86 13.61
CA GLU A 35 12.45 -11.60 13.66
C GLU A 35 11.79 -10.46 12.87
N LEU A 36 10.85 -10.78 11.97
CA LEU A 36 10.10 -9.79 11.17
C LEU A 36 8.65 -9.61 11.63
N ASP A 37 8.18 -10.40 12.60
CA ASP A 37 6.77 -10.42 13.01
C ASP A 37 6.26 -9.03 13.45
N ALA A 38 7.01 -8.34 14.28
CA ALA A 38 6.64 -6.99 14.70
C ALA A 38 6.67 -5.94 13.58
N ALA A 39 7.48 -6.16 12.54
CA ALA A 39 7.70 -5.21 11.46
C ALA A 39 6.85 -5.48 10.21
N ALA A 40 6.43 -6.73 9.99
CA ALA A 40 5.67 -7.14 8.81
C ALA A 40 4.16 -6.85 8.96
N GLN A 41 3.83 -5.63 9.37
CA GLN A 41 2.45 -5.20 9.59
C GLN A 41 1.72 -4.86 8.27
N PRO A 42 0.38 -4.90 8.23
CA PRO A 42 -0.39 -4.47 7.07
C PRO A 42 0.00 -3.07 6.59
N GLY A 43 0.15 -2.92 5.29
CA GLY A 43 0.56 -1.67 4.66
C GLY A 43 2.07 -1.50 4.48
N VAL A 44 2.87 -2.35 5.08
CA VAL A 44 4.34 -2.26 5.03
C VAL A 44 4.87 -2.86 3.73
N ARG A 45 5.91 -2.22 3.17
CA ARG A 45 6.62 -2.72 2.00
C ARG A 45 7.60 -3.83 2.39
N VAL A 46 7.53 -4.94 1.69
CA VAL A 46 8.37 -6.11 1.93
C VAL A 46 9.10 -6.55 0.66
N ARG A 47 10.18 -7.31 0.84
CA ARG A 47 10.89 -8.00 -0.24
C ARG A 47 10.61 -9.49 -0.10
N VAL A 48 10.15 -10.10 -1.19
CA VAL A 48 9.78 -11.50 -1.23
C VAL A 48 10.42 -12.21 -2.42
N ARG A 49 10.62 -13.53 -2.30
CA ARG A 49 11.00 -14.37 -3.43
C ARG A 49 9.76 -14.83 -4.17
N PHE A 50 9.68 -14.48 -5.46
CA PHE A 50 8.56 -14.84 -6.32
C PHE A 50 9.07 -15.29 -7.69
N ALA A 51 8.64 -16.48 -8.13
CA ALA A 51 9.07 -17.06 -9.43
C ALA A 51 10.58 -16.97 -9.68
N GLY A 52 11.40 -17.30 -8.68
CA GLY A 52 12.86 -17.28 -8.79
C GLY A 52 13.51 -15.89 -8.73
N ARG A 53 12.75 -14.81 -8.54
CA ARG A 53 13.24 -13.41 -8.47
C ARG A 53 12.87 -12.77 -7.14
N ASP A 54 13.64 -11.79 -6.73
CA ASP A 54 13.30 -10.97 -5.55
C ASP A 54 12.51 -9.75 -6.02
N LEU A 55 11.25 -9.69 -5.59
CA LEU A 55 10.32 -8.61 -5.95
C LEU A 55 9.89 -7.83 -4.70
N ASP A 56 9.51 -6.59 -4.92
CA ASP A 56 8.84 -5.79 -3.91
C ASP A 56 7.36 -6.18 -3.84
N GLY A 57 6.76 -6.01 -2.67
CA GLY A 57 5.36 -6.24 -2.42
C GLY A 57 4.89 -5.48 -1.20
N PHE A 58 3.60 -5.55 -0.92
CA PHE A 58 2.99 -4.93 0.25
C PHE A 58 2.19 -5.97 1.03
N VAL A 59 2.36 -5.98 2.34
CA VAL A 59 1.49 -6.76 3.22
C VAL A 59 0.11 -6.13 3.19
N VAL A 60 -0.92 -6.89 2.84
CA VAL A 60 -2.31 -6.38 2.76
C VAL A 60 -3.19 -6.90 3.88
N ALA A 61 -2.84 -8.05 4.46
CA ALA A 61 -3.52 -8.58 5.62
C ALA A 61 -2.56 -9.47 6.43
N PRO A 62 -2.76 -9.57 7.76
CA PRO A 62 -2.18 -10.65 8.51
C PRO A 62 -2.77 -11.96 7.94
N GLY A 63 -1.93 -12.93 7.71
CA GLY A 63 -2.38 -14.24 7.27
C GLY A 63 -3.10 -14.96 8.39
N GLY A 64 -4.12 -15.72 8.02
CA GLY A 64 -4.71 -16.74 8.87
C GLY A 64 -3.87 -18.02 8.89
N LYS A 65 -4.54 -19.17 9.05
CA LYS A 65 -3.92 -20.46 8.72
C LYS A 65 -3.66 -20.50 7.23
N ALA A 66 -2.45 -20.95 6.83
CA ALA A 66 -2.13 -21.12 5.42
C ALA A 66 -3.26 -21.89 4.70
N GLU A 67 -3.79 -21.31 3.63
CA GLU A 67 -4.84 -21.95 2.84
C GLU A 67 -4.31 -23.19 2.12
N LEU A 68 -3.02 -23.19 1.79
CA LEU A 68 -2.35 -24.29 1.10
C LEU A 68 -1.48 -25.09 2.07
N PRO A 69 -1.67 -26.43 2.15
CA PRO A 69 -0.75 -27.28 2.90
C PRO A 69 0.61 -27.28 2.20
N GLY A 70 1.63 -26.85 2.91
CA GLY A 70 3.00 -26.85 2.40
C GLY A 70 3.89 -25.84 3.11
N ARG A 71 5.17 -25.87 2.77
CA ARG A 71 6.14 -24.94 3.32
C ARG A 71 6.05 -23.61 2.55
N LEU A 72 5.50 -22.60 3.17
CA LEU A 72 5.45 -21.25 2.61
C LEU A 72 6.87 -20.65 2.47
N THR A 73 7.07 -19.89 1.40
CA THR A 73 8.29 -19.10 1.24
C THR A 73 8.30 -17.95 2.26
N PRO A 74 9.38 -17.71 3.00
CA PRO A 74 9.42 -16.64 3.97
C PRO A 74 9.58 -15.27 3.30
N ILE A 75 9.05 -14.23 3.96
CA ILE A 75 9.38 -12.84 3.68
C ILE A 75 10.89 -12.66 3.91
N ARG A 76 11.58 -12.08 2.94
CA ARG A 76 13.03 -11.88 3.03
C ARG A 76 13.43 -10.73 3.95
N ARG A 77 12.72 -9.62 3.83
CA ARG A 77 12.94 -8.44 4.67
C ARG A 77 11.79 -7.46 4.56
N VAL A 78 11.64 -6.63 5.57
CA VAL A 78 10.84 -5.42 5.55
C VAL A 78 11.70 -4.29 4.94
N VAL A 79 11.16 -3.56 3.97
CA VAL A 79 11.89 -2.50 3.24
C VAL A 79 11.86 -1.17 4.00
N GLY A 80 10.81 -0.93 4.76
CA GLY A 80 10.68 0.23 5.64
C GLY A 80 9.62 -0.06 6.70
N PRO A 81 9.76 0.48 7.93
CA PRO A 81 8.84 0.18 9.02
C PRO A 81 7.46 0.84 8.86
N GLU A 82 7.35 1.81 7.94
CA GLU A 82 6.14 2.61 7.77
C GLU A 82 5.10 1.90 6.90
N PRO A 83 3.82 1.85 7.34
CA PRO A 83 2.72 1.34 6.55
C PRO A 83 2.30 2.38 5.48
N VAL A 84 2.95 2.34 4.33
CA VAL A 84 2.70 3.28 3.21
C VAL A 84 1.46 2.92 2.39
N LEU A 85 1.02 1.66 2.41
CA LEU A 85 -0.22 1.22 1.80
C LEU A 85 -1.34 1.20 2.84
N THR A 86 -1.99 2.34 3.03
CA THR A 86 -3.15 2.40 3.92
C THR A 86 -4.35 1.64 3.34
N PRO A 87 -5.33 1.21 4.16
CA PRO A 87 -6.54 0.56 3.66
C PRO A 87 -7.28 1.38 2.60
N GLN A 88 -7.30 2.71 2.74
CA GLN A 88 -7.92 3.64 1.80
C GLN A 88 -7.20 3.65 0.46
N ILE A 89 -5.86 3.73 0.47
CA ILE A 89 -5.04 3.66 -0.74
C ILE A 89 -5.21 2.29 -1.42
N HIS A 90 -5.24 1.20 -0.65
CA HIS A 90 -5.46 -0.14 -1.19
C HIS A 90 -6.83 -0.26 -1.88
N ALA A 91 -7.90 0.20 -1.22
CA ALA A 91 -9.25 0.19 -1.78
C ALA A 91 -9.34 1.05 -3.05
N LEU A 92 -8.76 2.26 -3.05
CA LEU A 92 -8.73 3.14 -4.20
C LEU A 92 -7.96 2.52 -5.38
N THR A 93 -6.76 2.02 -5.13
CA THR A 93 -5.92 1.42 -6.19
C THR A 93 -6.56 0.16 -6.78
N ARG A 94 -7.27 -0.64 -5.97
CA ARG A 94 -8.06 -1.78 -6.45
C ARG A 94 -9.22 -1.31 -7.34
N ALA A 95 -9.97 -0.32 -6.90
CA ALA A 95 -11.08 0.24 -7.68
C ALA A 95 -10.62 0.83 -9.03
N VAL A 96 -9.45 1.49 -9.05
CA VAL A 96 -8.84 2.01 -10.28
C VAL A 96 -8.45 0.86 -11.20
N ALA A 97 -7.77 -0.18 -10.69
CA ALA A 97 -7.39 -1.33 -11.49
C ALA A 97 -8.61 -2.03 -12.10
N ASP A 98 -9.66 -2.26 -11.31
CA ASP A 98 -10.91 -2.87 -11.78
C ASP A 98 -11.61 -2.02 -12.85
N ARG A 99 -11.64 -0.70 -12.65
CA ARG A 99 -12.33 0.22 -13.57
C ARG A 99 -11.66 0.30 -14.94
N TYR A 100 -10.35 0.17 -14.99
CA TYR A 100 -9.56 0.33 -16.22
C TYR A 100 -8.98 -0.99 -16.74
N GLY A 101 -9.37 -2.14 -16.17
CA GLY A 101 -8.86 -3.45 -16.56
C GLY A 101 -7.34 -3.60 -16.32
N GLY A 102 -6.82 -2.87 -15.34
CA GLY A 102 -5.41 -2.87 -15.00
C GLY A 102 -5.05 -3.91 -13.94
N VAL A 103 -3.76 -3.97 -13.61
CA VAL A 103 -3.18 -4.82 -12.56
C VAL A 103 -2.96 -3.97 -11.32
N LEU A 104 -3.35 -4.48 -10.16
CA LEU A 104 -3.18 -3.75 -8.88
C LEU A 104 -1.72 -3.32 -8.64
N GLY A 105 -0.76 -4.19 -8.94
CA GLY A 105 0.67 -3.88 -8.80
C GLY A 105 1.11 -2.67 -9.63
N ASP A 106 0.58 -2.50 -10.84
CA ASP A 106 0.92 -1.35 -11.69
C ASP A 106 0.33 -0.05 -11.13
N VAL A 107 -0.91 -0.09 -10.63
CA VAL A 107 -1.54 1.07 -10.00
C VAL A 107 -0.83 1.44 -8.70
N LEU A 108 -0.44 0.45 -7.89
CA LEU A 108 0.34 0.68 -6.66
C LEU A 108 1.69 1.32 -6.95
N ARG A 109 2.36 0.95 -8.04
CA ARG A 109 3.64 1.54 -8.46
C ARG A 109 3.51 3.03 -8.81
N LEU A 110 2.34 3.44 -9.30
CA LEU A 110 2.03 4.84 -9.56
C LEU A 110 1.60 5.59 -8.30
N ALA A 111 0.84 4.93 -7.41
CA ALA A 111 0.30 5.55 -6.20
C ALA A 111 1.35 5.70 -5.09
N ILE A 112 2.27 4.76 -4.97
CA ILE A 112 3.26 4.72 -3.90
C ILE A 112 4.67 4.78 -4.50
N PRO A 113 5.37 5.92 -4.39
CA PRO A 113 6.70 6.08 -4.97
C PRO A 113 7.71 5.09 -4.38
N LYS A 114 8.77 4.84 -5.13
CA LYS A 114 9.89 4.02 -4.63
C LYS A 114 10.54 4.70 -3.43
N ARG A 115 10.96 3.88 -2.47
CA ARG A 115 11.67 4.36 -1.30
C ARG A 115 13.04 4.94 -1.66
N HIS A 116 13.32 6.14 -1.15
CA HIS A 116 14.63 6.80 -1.26
C HIS A 116 15.29 6.87 0.13
N ALA A 117 15.90 5.78 0.55
CA ALA A 117 16.50 5.65 1.90
C ALA A 117 17.52 6.76 2.25
N THR A 118 18.17 7.36 1.27
CA THR A 118 19.10 8.48 1.50
C THR A 118 18.35 9.77 1.79
N ALA A 119 17.26 10.03 1.06
CA ALA A 119 16.42 11.20 1.31
C ALA A 119 15.72 11.12 2.67
N GLU A 120 15.17 9.93 3.01
CA GLU A 120 14.51 9.69 4.29
C GLU A 120 15.46 9.92 5.49
N ARG A 121 16.75 9.57 5.36
CA ARG A 121 17.76 9.85 6.40
C ARG A 121 18.15 11.32 6.52
N ALA A 122 18.01 12.07 5.45
CA ALA A 122 18.33 13.50 5.40
C ALA A 122 17.16 14.40 5.83
N LEU A 123 15.94 13.87 5.84
CA LEU A 123 14.78 14.61 6.32
C LEU A 123 14.77 14.56 7.86
N PRO A 124 14.68 15.71 8.54
CA PRO A 124 14.33 15.73 9.96
C PRO A 124 13.01 14.97 10.14
N LEU A 125 12.89 14.23 11.22
CA LEU A 125 11.60 13.68 11.64
C LEU A 125 10.76 14.87 12.13
N ASP A 126 10.15 15.59 11.22
CA ASP A 126 9.12 16.54 11.59
C ASP A 126 7.98 15.80 12.32
N PRO A 127 7.44 16.39 13.39
CA PRO A 127 6.28 15.83 14.06
C PRO A 127 5.20 15.60 12.98
N PRO A 128 4.39 14.53 13.14
CA PRO A 128 3.38 14.21 12.14
C PRO A 128 2.55 15.46 11.86
N VAL A 129 2.55 15.88 10.60
CA VAL A 129 1.64 16.92 10.14
C VAL A 129 0.25 16.46 10.57
N PRO A 130 -0.48 17.24 11.39
CA PRO A 130 -1.82 16.85 11.79
C PRO A 130 -2.59 16.53 10.51
N SER A 131 -3.15 15.32 10.45
CA SER A 131 -4.00 14.94 9.33
C SER A 131 -4.97 16.09 9.08
N PRO A 132 -5.15 16.54 7.84
CA PRO A 132 -6.17 17.54 7.55
C PRO A 132 -7.45 17.02 8.20
N THR A 133 -7.95 17.73 9.19
CA THR A 133 -9.26 17.43 9.78
C THR A 133 -10.20 17.36 8.59
N GLU A 134 -10.82 16.18 8.38
CA GLU A 134 -11.79 16.05 7.29
C GLU A 134 -12.72 17.25 7.40
N PRO A 135 -12.84 18.08 6.34
CA PRO A 135 -13.77 19.19 6.39
C PRO A 135 -15.13 18.56 6.68
N SER A 136 -15.71 18.98 7.80
CA SER A 136 -17.07 18.55 8.17
C SER A 136 -17.95 18.69 6.92
N ARG A 137 -18.58 17.61 6.48
CA ARG A 137 -19.41 17.53 5.26
C ARG A 137 -20.56 18.52 5.20
N THR A 138 -20.65 19.42 6.17
CA THR A 138 -21.69 20.45 6.32
C THR A 138 -21.29 21.83 5.86
N GLU A 139 -20.01 22.09 5.57
CA GLU A 139 -19.65 23.37 4.97
C GLU A 139 -19.78 23.28 3.45
N LYS A 140 -20.88 23.83 2.93
CA LYS A 140 -20.96 24.19 1.50
C LYS A 140 -19.67 24.95 1.16
N PRO A 141 -18.95 24.56 0.08
CA PRO A 141 -17.76 25.29 -0.30
C PRO A 141 -18.14 26.74 -0.52
N THR A 142 -17.73 27.60 0.40
CA THR A 142 -17.78 29.05 0.21
C THR A 142 -17.04 29.30 -1.09
N ARG A 143 -17.70 29.98 -2.03
CA ARG A 143 -17.24 30.36 -3.36
C ARG A 143 -15.72 30.40 -3.41
N ALA A 144 -15.13 29.43 -4.12
CA ALA A 144 -13.70 29.39 -4.32
C ALA A 144 -13.29 30.72 -4.93
N GLU A 145 -12.56 31.55 -4.18
CA GLU A 145 -11.91 32.70 -4.74
C GLU A 145 -11.10 32.22 -5.92
N ALA A 146 -11.30 32.87 -7.06
CA ALA A 146 -10.68 32.48 -8.31
C ALA A 146 -9.16 32.76 -8.22
N GLY A 147 -8.42 31.89 -7.51
CA GLY A 147 -6.99 31.95 -7.39
C GLY A 147 -6.29 32.07 -8.76
N PRO A 148 -5.08 31.52 -8.94
CA PRO A 148 -4.30 31.69 -10.17
C PRO A 148 -5.03 31.27 -11.46
N TRP A 149 -6.16 30.57 -11.36
CA TRP A 149 -7.01 30.15 -12.49
C TRP A 149 -7.78 31.35 -13.14
N ALA A 150 -7.94 32.46 -12.44
CA ALA A 150 -8.54 33.68 -13.02
C ALA A 150 -7.69 34.28 -14.15
N ALA A 151 -6.40 33.96 -14.19
CA ALA A 151 -5.50 34.38 -15.26
C ALA A 151 -5.73 33.64 -16.60
N TYR A 152 -6.52 32.55 -16.58
CA TYR A 152 -6.82 31.76 -17.79
C TYR A 152 -8.25 32.07 -18.27
N PRO A 153 -8.44 32.58 -19.49
CA PRO A 153 -9.79 32.96 -20.02
C PRO A 153 -10.80 31.80 -19.97
N ALA A 154 -10.35 30.54 -20.15
CA ALA A 154 -11.19 29.36 -20.04
C ALA A 154 -11.43 28.90 -18.59
N GLY A 155 -10.57 29.28 -17.64
CA GLY A 155 -10.64 28.85 -16.24
C GLY A 155 -11.85 29.44 -15.52
N GLU A 156 -12.13 30.71 -15.73
CA GLU A 156 -13.29 31.41 -15.13
C GLU A 156 -14.62 30.79 -15.66
N ALA A 157 -14.71 30.53 -16.94
CA ALA A 157 -15.88 29.91 -17.56
C ALA A 157 -16.12 28.49 -17.01
N PHE A 158 -15.06 27.72 -16.81
CA PHE A 158 -15.13 26.38 -16.20
C PHE A 158 -15.63 26.46 -14.75
N LEU A 159 -15.04 27.33 -13.93
CA LEU A 159 -15.45 27.47 -12.52
C LEU A 159 -16.90 27.91 -12.38
N ARG A 160 -17.41 28.79 -13.25
CA ARG A 160 -18.83 29.18 -13.26
C ARG A 160 -19.76 27.99 -13.57
N ARG A 161 -19.35 27.07 -14.45
CA ARG A 161 -20.15 25.87 -14.80
C ARG A 161 -20.17 24.82 -13.72
N VAL A 162 -19.11 24.72 -12.92
CA VAL A 162 -19.02 23.77 -11.81
C VAL A 162 -19.76 24.27 -10.57
N ALA A 163 -19.91 25.60 -10.43
CA ALA A 163 -20.58 26.24 -9.28
C ALA A 163 -22.10 26.44 -9.48
N ALA A 164 -22.64 26.08 -10.65
CA ALA A 164 -24.06 26.12 -10.97
C ALA A 164 -24.73 24.75 -10.78
#